data_0da4a2465f5709191803f5d15aced6a4
#
_entry.id   0da4a2465f5709191803f5d15aced6a4
#
_cell.length_a   1.000
_cell.length_b   1.000
_cell.length_c   1.000
_cell.angle_alpha   90.00
_cell.angle_beta   90.00
_cell.angle_gamma   90.00
#
_symmetry.space_group_name_H-M   'P 1'
#
loop_
_entity.id
_entity.type
_entity.pdbx_description
1 polymer ?
#
loop_
_entity_poly.entity_id
_entity_poly.type
_entity_poly.pdbx_seq_one_letter_code
_entity_poly.pdbx_strand_id
1 'polypeptide(L)'
;MGLIRKKRKLEIRMLILVALEDELKRSELHDHQIEYIGVGKVNAVFNTLNAIEKYSPKQIVNFGTAGSLDEEITGLVEVSSFFQRDMDASPLGFEVGQTPFEEDIEITFGREGVTCGTGDKFVTSTPTLKTDIVDMEAFAIAKVCKLKNIDFRCFKFISDNANSEAKDDWVDNVSLGAKLFIERIRSL
;
A
#
# COMPACT_ATOMS: atom_id res chain seq x y z
N MET A 1 22.16 3.15 39.96
CA MET A 1 22.62 3.12 38.57
C MET A 1 21.87 2.02 37.83
N GLY A 2 20.70 2.36 37.27
CA GLY A 2 19.81 1.39 36.64
C GLY A 2 20.29 1.05 35.25
N LEU A 3 20.60 -0.22 34.98
CA LEU A 3 20.85 -0.74 33.65
C LEU A 3 19.54 -0.63 32.84
N ILE A 4 19.51 0.30 31.91
CA ILE A 4 18.50 0.34 30.84
C ILE A 4 18.76 -0.89 29.97
N ARG A 5 18.01 -1.97 30.19
CA ARG A 5 17.96 -3.11 29.26
C ARG A 5 17.47 -2.58 27.91
N LYS A 6 18.38 -2.37 26.96
CA LYS A 6 18.00 -2.18 25.54
C LYS A 6 17.15 -3.40 25.16
N LYS A 7 15.85 -3.21 24.95
CA LYS A 7 15.00 -4.25 24.35
C LYS A 7 15.66 -4.66 23.04
N ARG A 8 16.03 -5.94 22.94
CA ARG A 8 16.59 -6.50 21.70
C ARG A 8 15.51 -6.34 20.63
N LYS A 9 15.77 -5.51 19.61
CA LYS A 9 14.86 -5.38 18.46
C LYS A 9 14.74 -6.73 17.80
N LEU A 10 13.51 -7.14 17.50
CA LEU A 10 13.25 -8.36 16.74
C LEU A 10 13.52 -8.02 15.28
N GLU A 11 14.67 -8.46 14.74
CA GLU A 11 14.95 -8.30 13.31
C GLU A 11 14.19 -9.37 12.53
N ILE A 12 13.31 -8.96 11.64
CA ILE A 12 12.60 -9.84 10.73
C ILE A 12 13.01 -9.57 9.29
N ARG A 13 13.01 -10.63 8.46
CA ARG A 13 13.39 -10.48 7.06
C ARG A 13 12.32 -9.71 6.29
N MET A 14 11.06 -10.09 6.45
CA MET A 14 9.90 -9.54 5.74
C MET A 14 8.79 -9.18 6.73
N LEU A 15 8.20 -8.00 6.56
CA LEU A 15 7.03 -7.54 7.28
C LEU A 15 5.89 -7.29 6.29
N ILE A 16 4.73 -7.85 6.57
CA ILE A 16 3.53 -7.64 5.75
C ILE A 16 2.67 -6.55 6.41
N LEU A 17 2.31 -5.53 5.63
CA LEU A 17 1.42 -4.45 6.04
C LEU A 17 0.09 -4.58 5.27
N VAL A 18 -1.00 -4.54 6.00
CA VAL A 18 -2.37 -4.64 5.48
C VAL A 18 -3.21 -3.54 6.12
N ALA A 19 -4.12 -2.92 5.41
CA ALA A 19 -4.95 -1.86 5.99
C ALA A 19 -5.94 -2.44 7.01
N LEU A 20 -6.65 -3.50 6.66
CA LEU A 20 -7.72 -4.10 7.46
C LEU A 20 -7.54 -5.61 7.62
N GLU A 21 -8.01 -6.13 8.78
CA GLU A 21 -8.01 -7.58 9.03
C GLU A 21 -8.92 -8.35 8.06
N ASP A 22 -9.96 -7.69 7.53
CA ASP A 22 -10.88 -8.30 6.56
C ASP A 22 -10.21 -8.61 5.21
N GLU A 23 -9.11 -7.93 4.87
CA GLU A 23 -8.33 -8.20 3.66
C GLU A 23 -7.42 -9.43 3.79
N LEU A 24 -6.83 -9.64 4.98
CA LEU A 24 -5.96 -10.78 5.27
C LEU A 24 -5.91 -11.05 6.78
N LYS A 25 -6.43 -12.17 7.22
CA LYS A 25 -6.38 -12.59 8.63
C LYS A 25 -5.01 -13.16 8.98
N ARG A 26 -4.49 -12.82 10.17
CA ARG A 26 -3.24 -13.42 10.68
C ARG A 26 -3.25 -14.93 10.72
N SER A 27 -4.41 -15.53 10.96
CA SER A 27 -4.58 -16.99 11.00
C SER A 27 -4.37 -17.69 9.65
N GLU A 28 -4.44 -16.95 8.53
CA GLU A 28 -4.28 -17.49 7.19
C GLU A 28 -2.80 -17.52 6.75
N LEU A 29 -1.94 -16.69 7.39
CA LEU A 29 -0.50 -16.59 7.08
C LEU A 29 0.30 -16.46 8.39
N HIS A 30 0.18 -17.44 9.28
CA HIS A 30 0.72 -17.42 10.65
C HIS A 30 2.26 -17.54 10.72
N ASP A 31 2.93 -17.92 9.65
CA ASP A 31 4.38 -18.01 9.52
C ASP A 31 5.04 -16.67 9.14
N HIS A 32 4.26 -15.63 8.92
CA HIS A 32 4.73 -14.28 8.62
C HIS A 32 4.23 -13.26 9.65
N GLN A 33 5.02 -12.20 9.84
CA GLN A 33 4.59 -11.07 10.67
C GLN A 33 3.68 -10.14 9.85
N ILE A 34 2.45 -9.97 10.31
CA ILE A 34 1.45 -9.05 9.73
C ILE A 34 1.17 -7.93 10.74
N GLU A 35 1.17 -6.68 10.27
CA GLU A 35 0.68 -5.53 11.02
C GLU A 35 -0.46 -4.83 10.26
N TYR A 36 -1.54 -4.55 10.98
CA TYR A 36 -2.66 -3.77 10.44
C TYR A 36 -2.41 -2.29 10.67
N ILE A 37 -2.39 -1.54 9.56
CA ILE A 37 -1.96 -0.14 9.56
C ILE A 37 -3.12 0.86 9.54
N GLY A 38 -4.36 0.40 9.36
CA GLY A 38 -5.54 1.25 9.21
C GLY A 38 -5.65 1.89 7.82
N VAL A 39 -6.82 2.47 7.56
CA VAL A 39 -7.15 3.08 6.27
C VAL A 39 -6.62 4.51 6.19
N GLY A 40 -6.14 4.89 5.01
CA GLY A 40 -5.73 6.24 4.66
C GLY A 40 -4.26 6.55 4.92
N LYS A 41 -3.74 7.57 4.22
CA LYS A 41 -2.32 7.93 4.17
C LYS A 41 -1.71 8.23 5.54
N VAL A 42 -2.43 8.93 6.42
CA VAL A 42 -1.92 9.30 7.75
C VAL A 42 -1.71 8.08 8.63
N ASN A 43 -2.70 7.16 8.67
CA ASN A 43 -2.58 5.90 9.40
C ASN A 43 -1.47 5.04 8.83
N ALA A 44 -1.38 4.95 7.50
CA ALA A 44 -0.36 4.18 6.81
C ALA A 44 1.05 4.66 7.17
N VAL A 45 1.33 5.98 7.13
CA VAL A 45 2.63 6.54 7.53
C VAL A 45 2.94 6.23 8.99
N PHE A 46 2.02 6.58 9.91
CA PHE A 46 2.25 6.45 11.35
C PHE A 46 2.52 4.99 11.76
N ASN A 47 1.66 4.07 11.30
CA ASN A 47 1.77 2.67 11.68
C ASN A 47 2.92 1.94 10.95
N THR A 48 3.27 2.34 9.73
CA THR A 48 4.48 1.84 9.05
C THR A 48 5.75 2.23 9.81
N LEU A 49 5.87 3.48 10.29
CA LEU A 49 7.02 3.92 11.09
C LEU A 49 7.11 3.16 12.42
N ASN A 50 5.99 2.97 13.12
CA ASN A 50 5.93 2.18 14.35
C ASN A 50 6.34 0.72 14.12
N ALA A 51 5.88 0.12 13.02
CA ALA A 51 6.22 -1.24 12.65
C ALA A 51 7.71 -1.39 12.30
N ILE A 52 8.29 -0.43 11.59
CA ILE A 52 9.74 -0.39 11.30
C ILE A 52 10.54 -0.27 12.60
N GLU A 53 10.12 0.58 13.52
CA GLU A 53 10.79 0.71 14.82
C GLU A 53 10.73 -0.58 15.63
N LYS A 54 9.58 -1.26 15.62
CA LYS A 54 9.34 -2.49 16.38
C LYS A 54 10.11 -3.69 15.81
N TYR A 55 10.11 -3.86 14.49
CA TYR A 55 10.57 -5.10 13.85
C TYR A 55 11.87 -4.97 13.06
N SER A 56 12.33 -3.76 12.74
CA SER A 56 13.51 -3.51 11.91
C SER A 56 13.56 -4.40 10.64
N PRO A 57 12.50 -4.41 9.81
CA PRO A 57 12.41 -5.29 8.65
C PRO A 57 13.42 -4.88 7.58
N LYS A 58 13.91 -5.87 6.82
CA LYS A 58 14.73 -5.63 5.62
C LYS A 58 13.87 -5.37 4.39
N GLN A 59 12.66 -5.91 4.38
CA GLN A 59 11.69 -5.75 3.32
C GLN A 59 10.29 -5.55 3.91
N ILE A 60 9.52 -4.66 3.33
CA ILE A 60 8.10 -4.48 3.60
C ILE A 60 7.32 -4.93 2.36
N VAL A 61 6.27 -5.71 2.60
CA VAL A 61 5.29 -6.08 1.58
C VAL A 61 3.94 -5.51 2.00
N ASN A 62 3.35 -4.68 1.17
CA ASN A 62 1.95 -4.26 1.34
C ASN A 62 1.04 -5.20 0.56
N PHE A 63 -0.02 -5.64 1.21
CA PHE A 63 -1.16 -6.28 0.58
C PHE A 63 -2.43 -5.52 0.95
N GLY A 64 -3.38 -5.48 0.03
CA GLY A 64 -4.70 -4.88 0.23
C GLY A 64 -5.52 -4.93 -1.05
N THR A 65 -6.69 -4.30 -1.01
CA THR A 65 -7.58 -4.14 -2.16
C THR A 65 -7.30 -2.86 -2.92
N ALA A 66 -7.74 -2.80 -4.18
CA ALA A 66 -7.68 -1.61 -5.02
C ALA A 66 -8.84 -1.61 -6.02
N GLY A 67 -9.31 -0.42 -6.38
CA GLY A 67 -10.21 -0.23 -7.51
C GLY A 67 -9.43 -0.13 -8.81
N SER A 68 -9.89 -0.81 -9.87
CA SER A 68 -9.32 -0.67 -11.20
C SER A 68 -9.90 0.52 -11.95
N LEU A 69 -9.06 1.20 -12.72
CA LEU A 69 -9.46 2.22 -13.70
C LEU A 69 -9.42 1.68 -15.14
N ASP A 70 -9.01 0.41 -15.31
CA ASP A 70 -8.99 -0.33 -16.55
C ASP A 70 -9.66 -1.70 -16.35
N GLU A 71 -10.74 -1.96 -17.06
CA GLU A 71 -11.55 -3.19 -16.93
C GLU A 71 -10.79 -4.47 -17.30
N GLU A 72 -9.66 -4.36 -18.03
CA GLU A 72 -8.81 -5.50 -18.35
C GLU A 72 -7.91 -5.93 -17.18
N ILE A 73 -7.72 -5.07 -16.17
CA ILE A 73 -6.89 -5.37 -14.99
C ILE A 73 -7.75 -6.00 -13.91
N THR A 74 -7.51 -7.27 -13.61
CA THR A 74 -8.28 -8.07 -12.64
C THR A 74 -7.38 -8.96 -11.80
N GLY A 75 -7.92 -9.51 -10.70
CA GLY A 75 -7.21 -10.44 -9.84
C GLY A 75 -6.12 -9.80 -8.98
N LEU A 76 -5.04 -10.52 -8.73
CA LEU A 76 -3.91 -10.03 -7.95
C LEU A 76 -2.83 -9.45 -8.85
N VAL A 77 -2.51 -8.18 -8.67
CA VAL A 77 -1.49 -7.46 -9.44
C VAL A 77 -0.33 -7.00 -8.53
N GLU A 78 0.87 -6.89 -9.09
CA GLU A 78 2.01 -6.23 -8.43
C GLU A 78 2.06 -4.77 -8.88
N VAL A 79 2.28 -3.85 -7.95
CA VAL A 79 2.39 -2.41 -8.22
C VAL A 79 3.85 -2.06 -8.43
N SER A 80 4.17 -1.39 -9.52
CA SER A 80 5.52 -0.92 -9.87
C SER A 80 5.76 0.54 -9.53
N SER A 81 4.73 1.37 -9.65
CA SER A 81 4.82 2.83 -9.57
C SER A 81 3.70 3.41 -8.71
N PHE A 82 4.07 4.31 -7.80
CA PHE A 82 3.18 4.87 -6.79
C PHE A 82 3.07 6.38 -6.95
N PHE A 83 1.83 6.90 -6.98
CA PHE A 83 1.50 8.31 -7.13
C PHE A 83 0.58 8.78 -6.01
N GLN A 84 0.75 10.01 -5.53
CA GLN A 84 -0.18 10.65 -4.60
C GLN A 84 -1.28 11.38 -5.38
N ARG A 85 -2.32 10.69 -5.84
CA ARG A 85 -3.33 11.19 -6.79
C ARG A 85 -4.15 12.39 -6.32
N ASP A 86 -4.27 12.58 -5.02
CA ASP A 86 -5.06 13.65 -4.39
C ASP A 86 -4.21 14.83 -3.87
N MET A 87 -2.90 14.84 -4.14
CA MET A 87 -2.07 16.02 -3.94
C MET A 87 -2.33 16.99 -5.08
N ASP A 88 -2.98 18.10 -4.78
CA ASP A 88 -3.29 19.16 -5.75
C ASP A 88 -2.82 20.52 -5.24
N ALA A 89 -1.70 20.97 -5.77
CA ALA A 89 -1.15 22.29 -5.58
C ALA A 89 -1.09 23.07 -6.91
N SER A 90 -1.97 22.74 -7.86
CA SER A 90 -2.05 23.39 -9.17
C SER A 90 -2.25 24.90 -9.13
N PRO A 91 -2.98 25.49 -8.14
CA PRO A 91 -3.03 26.96 -8.00
C PRO A 91 -1.66 27.62 -7.73
N LEU A 92 -0.67 26.85 -7.28
CA LEU A 92 0.70 27.31 -7.06
C LEU A 92 1.64 26.97 -8.23
N GLY A 93 1.12 26.39 -9.32
CA GLY A 93 1.88 26.04 -10.52
C GLY A 93 2.51 24.65 -10.50
N PHE A 94 2.12 23.77 -9.57
CA PHE A 94 2.57 22.36 -9.52
C PHE A 94 1.61 21.45 -10.28
N GLU A 95 2.11 20.31 -10.75
CA GLU A 95 1.25 19.29 -11.36
C GLU A 95 0.43 18.53 -10.30
N VAL A 96 -0.75 18.02 -10.68
CA VAL A 96 -1.53 17.15 -9.81
C VAL A 96 -0.72 15.88 -9.52
N GLY A 97 -0.61 15.52 -8.25
CA GLY A 97 0.25 14.43 -7.78
C GLY A 97 1.63 14.89 -7.31
N GLN A 98 2.05 16.08 -7.68
CA GLN A 98 3.34 16.64 -7.26
C GLN A 98 3.25 17.26 -5.85
N THR A 99 4.06 16.73 -4.92
CA THR A 99 4.28 17.42 -3.64
C THR A 99 5.14 18.67 -3.89
N PRO A 100 4.68 19.87 -3.49
CA PRO A 100 5.45 21.09 -3.70
C PRO A 100 6.88 20.99 -3.16
N PHE A 101 7.84 21.49 -3.96
CA PHE A 101 9.28 21.49 -3.64
C PHE A 101 9.94 20.12 -3.55
N GLU A 102 9.27 19.04 -3.95
CA GLU A 102 9.86 17.72 -4.17
C GLU A 102 10.02 17.47 -5.68
N GLU A 103 11.12 16.79 -6.05
CA GLU A 103 11.42 16.48 -7.46
C GLU A 103 10.61 15.27 -7.96
N ASP A 104 10.37 14.28 -7.08
CA ASP A 104 9.75 13.03 -7.45
C ASP A 104 8.20 13.11 -7.33
N ILE A 105 7.52 13.02 -8.46
CA ILE A 105 6.05 12.79 -8.52
C ILE A 105 5.75 11.29 -8.36
N GLU A 106 6.65 10.45 -8.85
CA GLU A 106 6.54 8.99 -8.89
C GLU A 106 7.54 8.34 -7.92
N ILE A 107 7.09 7.30 -7.23
CA ILE A 107 7.97 6.44 -6.42
C ILE A 107 8.02 5.06 -7.05
N THR A 108 9.23 4.54 -7.31
CA THR A 108 9.46 3.19 -7.85
C THR A 108 10.51 2.43 -7.04
N PHE A 109 10.48 1.10 -7.15
CA PHE A 109 11.45 0.18 -6.55
C PHE A 109 12.06 -0.78 -7.59
N GLY A 110 12.06 -0.37 -8.88
CA GLY A 110 12.67 -1.14 -9.97
C GLY A 110 11.99 -2.48 -10.26
N ARG A 111 10.65 -2.54 -10.07
CA ARG A 111 9.84 -3.73 -10.36
C ARG A 111 8.95 -3.48 -11.56
N GLU A 112 8.46 -4.55 -12.18
CA GLU A 112 7.45 -4.50 -13.23
C GLU A 112 6.06 -4.66 -12.60
N GLY A 113 5.05 -4.00 -13.16
CA GLY A 113 3.67 -4.06 -12.67
C GLY A 113 2.84 -2.86 -13.10
N VAL A 114 1.71 -2.67 -12.42
CA VAL A 114 0.77 -1.58 -12.69
C VAL A 114 1.12 -0.31 -11.91
N THR A 115 0.56 0.82 -12.33
CA THR A 115 0.65 2.11 -11.63
C THR A 115 -0.50 2.26 -10.62
N CYS A 116 -0.22 2.78 -9.42
CA CYS A 116 -1.21 2.97 -8.37
C CYS A 116 -1.31 4.43 -7.92
N GLY A 117 -2.51 5.00 -7.98
CA GLY A 117 -2.84 6.32 -7.46
C GLY A 117 -3.45 6.27 -6.07
N THR A 118 -2.69 6.68 -5.05
CA THR A 118 -3.15 6.69 -3.65
C THR A 118 -3.80 8.01 -3.26
N GLY A 119 -4.90 7.95 -2.50
CA GLY A 119 -5.54 9.15 -1.94
C GLY A 119 -6.58 8.83 -0.87
N ASP A 120 -6.90 9.80 -0.01
CA ASP A 120 -7.80 9.62 1.14
C ASP A 120 -9.30 9.73 0.78
N LYS A 121 -9.64 9.63 -0.50
CA LYS A 121 -11.02 9.59 -0.98
C LYS A 121 -11.30 8.26 -1.67
N PHE A 122 -12.36 7.56 -1.24
CA PHE A 122 -12.86 6.39 -1.95
C PHE A 122 -13.32 6.81 -3.36
N VAL A 123 -12.84 6.10 -4.38
CA VAL A 123 -13.02 6.49 -5.79
C VAL A 123 -14.28 5.83 -6.35
N THR A 124 -15.18 6.68 -6.86
CA THR A 124 -16.42 6.27 -7.55
C THR A 124 -16.53 6.90 -8.94
N SER A 125 -15.48 7.56 -9.41
CA SER A 125 -15.37 8.17 -10.72
C SER A 125 -13.90 8.42 -11.06
N THR A 126 -13.54 8.45 -12.34
CA THR A 126 -12.15 8.59 -12.80
C THR A 126 -11.45 9.81 -12.19
N PRO A 127 -10.31 9.63 -11.51
CA PRO A 127 -9.53 10.73 -10.96
C PRO A 127 -8.85 11.58 -12.04
N THR A 128 -8.45 12.82 -11.67
CA THR A 128 -7.70 13.71 -12.56
C THR A 128 -6.33 13.12 -12.95
N LEU A 129 -5.59 12.61 -11.95
CA LEU A 129 -4.33 11.90 -12.20
C LEU A 129 -4.66 10.48 -12.61
N LYS A 130 -4.25 10.11 -13.82
CA LYS A 130 -4.51 8.78 -14.39
C LYS A 130 -3.45 7.78 -13.91
N THR A 131 -3.91 6.68 -13.37
CA THR A 131 -3.14 5.49 -13.00
C THR A 131 -3.95 4.26 -13.41
N ASP A 132 -3.37 3.08 -13.37
CA ASP A 132 -4.08 1.84 -13.70
C ASP A 132 -5.06 1.44 -12.60
N ILE A 133 -4.65 1.61 -11.35
CA ILE A 133 -5.46 1.29 -10.17
C ILE A 133 -5.43 2.41 -9.13
N VAL A 134 -6.36 2.37 -8.17
CA VAL A 134 -6.47 3.34 -7.06
C VAL A 134 -6.57 2.64 -5.72
N ASP A 135 -5.92 3.20 -4.71
CA ASP A 135 -5.99 2.76 -3.33
C ASP A 135 -5.96 3.94 -2.34
N MET A 136 -5.79 3.64 -1.04
CA MET A 136 -5.75 4.67 -0.01
C MET A 136 -4.45 4.69 0.83
N GLU A 137 -3.46 3.79 0.62
CA GLU A 137 -2.27 3.65 1.48
C GLU A 137 -0.94 3.51 0.76
N ALA A 138 -0.89 2.87 -0.42
CA ALA A 138 0.33 2.35 -1.01
C ALA A 138 1.43 3.41 -1.24
N PHE A 139 1.09 4.59 -1.74
CA PHE A 139 2.07 5.69 -1.88
C PHE A 139 2.68 6.09 -0.54
N ALA A 140 1.85 6.17 0.52
CA ALA A 140 2.32 6.58 1.84
C ALA A 140 3.33 5.58 2.42
N ILE A 141 3.07 4.27 2.26
CA ILE A 141 3.99 3.20 2.65
C ILE A 141 5.26 3.26 1.79
N ALA A 142 5.12 3.38 0.47
CA ALA A 142 6.23 3.48 -0.48
C ALA A 142 7.15 4.67 -0.14
N LYS A 143 6.58 5.85 0.18
CA LYS A 143 7.33 7.03 0.59
C LYS A 143 8.14 6.78 1.85
N VAL A 144 7.54 6.16 2.87
CA VAL A 144 8.25 5.79 4.11
C VAL A 144 9.39 4.81 3.80
N CYS A 145 9.14 3.77 3.00
CA CYS A 145 10.14 2.77 2.65
C CYS A 145 11.32 3.40 1.87
N LYS A 146 11.04 4.27 0.89
CA LYS A 146 12.07 5.02 0.14
C LYS A 146 12.94 5.86 1.08
N LEU A 147 12.33 6.65 1.96
CA LEU A 147 13.05 7.52 2.90
C LEU A 147 13.84 6.73 3.98
N LYS A 148 13.43 5.51 4.29
CA LYS A 148 14.10 4.61 5.24
C LYS A 148 15.08 3.63 4.57
N ASN A 149 15.19 3.65 3.24
CA ASN A 149 16.00 2.72 2.45
C ASN A 149 15.66 1.24 2.76
N ILE A 150 14.35 0.94 2.79
CA ILE A 150 13.81 -0.41 2.99
C ILE A 150 13.23 -0.89 1.65
N ASP A 151 13.54 -2.12 1.25
CA ASP A 151 12.96 -2.73 0.05
C ASP A 151 11.45 -2.86 0.21
N PHE A 152 10.70 -2.52 -0.85
CA PHE A 152 9.25 -2.49 -0.83
C PHE A 152 8.64 -3.23 -2.01
N ARG A 153 7.61 -4.02 -1.71
CA ARG A 153 6.72 -4.64 -2.71
C ARG A 153 5.28 -4.36 -2.34
N CYS A 154 4.44 -4.22 -3.34
CA CYS A 154 3.03 -3.98 -3.14
C CYS A 154 2.22 -4.89 -4.06
N PHE A 155 1.30 -5.63 -3.48
CA PHE A 155 0.33 -6.47 -4.19
C PHE A 155 -1.06 -5.97 -3.88
N LYS A 156 -1.86 -5.77 -4.92
CA LYS A 156 -3.25 -5.35 -4.80
C LYS A 156 -4.17 -6.36 -5.47
N PHE A 157 -5.24 -6.73 -4.77
CA PHE A 157 -6.34 -7.47 -5.34
C PHE A 157 -7.39 -6.50 -5.85
N ILE A 158 -7.77 -6.64 -7.10
CA ILE A 158 -8.79 -5.78 -7.71
C ILE A 158 -10.15 -6.19 -7.17
N SER A 159 -10.73 -5.35 -6.31
CA SER A 159 -12.01 -5.58 -5.65
C SER A 159 -13.18 -4.96 -6.40
N ASP A 160 -12.93 -3.91 -7.17
CA ASP A 160 -13.94 -3.10 -7.83
C ASP A 160 -13.37 -2.34 -9.05
N ASN A 161 -14.22 -1.71 -9.82
CA ASN A 161 -13.84 -0.93 -11.01
C ASN A 161 -13.87 0.59 -10.77
N ALA A 162 -13.72 1.04 -9.54
CA ALA A 162 -13.66 2.45 -9.15
C ALA A 162 -14.81 3.33 -9.75
N ASN A 163 -15.99 2.74 -9.90
CA ASN A 163 -17.19 3.33 -10.49
C ASN A 163 -18.30 3.53 -9.42
N SER A 164 -19.53 3.82 -9.85
CA SER A 164 -20.67 4.03 -8.93
C SER A 164 -21.06 2.79 -8.10
N GLU A 165 -20.68 1.58 -8.52
CA GLU A 165 -20.97 0.30 -7.86
C GLU A 165 -19.84 -0.14 -6.93
N ALA A 166 -18.67 0.53 -7.00
CA ALA A 166 -17.42 0.16 -6.31
C ALA A 166 -17.59 -0.12 -4.82
N LYS A 167 -18.52 0.57 -4.13
CA LYS A 167 -18.75 0.34 -2.70
C LYS A 167 -19.32 -1.06 -2.42
N ASP A 168 -20.28 -1.49 -3.20
CA ASP A 168 -20.95 -2.79 -3.00
C ASP A 168 -20.02 -3.92 -3.46
N ASP A 169 -19.32 -3.73 -4.59
CA ASP A 169 -18.31 -4.65 -5.10
C ASP A 169 -17.18 -4.85 -4.08
N TRP A 170 -16.68 -3.78 -3.46
CA TRP A 170 -15.62 -3.87 -2.45
C TRP A 170 -16.07 -4.68 -1.22
N VAL A 171 -17.29 -4.45 -0.71
CA VAL A 171 -17.82 -5.18 0.44
C VAL A 171 -17.89 -6.68 0.16
N ASP A 172 -18.29 -7.05 -1.05
CA ASP A 172 -18.43 -8.46 -1.45
C ASP A 172 -17.07 -9.13 -1.71
N ASN A 173 -16.06 -8.36 -2.16
CA ASN A 173 -14.79 -8.89 -2.66
C ASN A 173 -13.60 -8.71 -1.71
N VAL A 174 -13.71 -7.93 -0.64
CA VAL A 174 -12.59 -7.52 0.22
C VAL A 174 -11.70 -8.68 0.70
N SER A 175 -12.25 -9.85 0.94
CA SER A 175 -11.51 -11.02 1.44
C SER A 175 -11.04 -12.00 0.36
N LEU A 176 -11.47 -11.82 -0.91
CA LEU A 176 -11.20 -12.82 -1.95
C LEU A 176 -9.73 -12.89 -2.38
N GLY A 177 -9.00 -11.78 -2.23
CA GLY A 177 -7.60 -11.68 -2.63
C GLY A 177 -6.61 -12.42 -1.73
N ALA A 178 -6.98 -12.74 -0.49
CA ALA A 178 -6.08 -13.32 0.51
C ALA A 178 -5.40 -14.60 0.02
N LYS A 179 -6.14 -15.54 -0.56
CA LYS A 179 -5.61 -16.81 -1.05
C LYS A 179 -4.55 -16.61 -2.14
N LEU A 180 -4.84 -15.76 -3.13
CA LEU A 180 -3.90 -15.46 -4.23
C LEU A 180 -2.64 -14.80 -3.70
N PHE A 181 -2.77 -13.90 -2.73
CA PHE A 181 -1.63 -13.27 -2.09
C PHE A 181 -0.77 -14.27 -1.31
N ILE A 182 -1.37 -15.18 -0.53
CA ILE A 182 -0.67 -16.22 0.22
C ILE A 182 0.12 -17.13 -0.73
N GLU A 183 -0.48 -17.56 -1.84
CA GLU A 183 0.20 -18.34 -2.87
C GLU A 183 1.39 -17.56 -3.46
N ARG A 184 1.21 -16.27 -3.74
CA ARG A 184 2.25 -15.38 -4.26
C ARG A 184 3.41 -15.20 -3.28
N ILE A 185 3.12 -14.93 -2.01
CA ILE A 185 4.15 -14.73 -0.97
C ILE A 185 5.00 -15.99 -0.77
N ARG A 186 4.40 -17.16 -0.81
CA ARG A 186 5.11 -18.44 -0.67
C ARG A 186 6.02 -18.79 -1.85
N SER A 187 5.82 -18.11 -2.99
CA SER A 187 6.64 -18.29 -4.20
C SER A 187 7.82 -17.29 -4.29
N LEU A 188 7.94 -16.34 -3.35
CA LEU A 188 9.03 -15.36 -3.26
C LEU A 188 10.19 -15.84 -2.41
#